data_bde3495855b60f241b07a2624e887f43
#
_entry.id   bde3495855b60f241b07a2624e887f43
#
_cell.length_a   1.000
_cell.length_b   1.000
_cell.length_c   1.000
_cell.angle_alpha   90.00
_cell.angle_beta   90.00
_cell.angle_gamma   90.00
#
_symmetry.space_group_name_H-M   'P 1'
#
loop_
_entity.id
_entity.type
_entity.pdbx_description
1 polymer ?
#
loop_
_entity_poly.entity_id
_entity_poly.type
_entity_poly.pdbx_seq_one_letter_code
_entity_poly.pdbx_strand_id
1 'polypeptide(L)'
;MRILLDAMGGDNAPDANIKGAVKAVNQVEAEIILIGKEEVIRERVKELFGKEIEEISDRLKIQNATETIEMTDGPTDAIKHKKDSSMVVGFNMLKKDEGDVFISAGNSGALLAGATLLVGRIKGIDRPALAGILPSYKSRLVLMDCGANTNCKPVNLLQFAQMSTIYLRNTFGIEKPRIGLLNIGTEETKGNELVRESYQLLKEKSEELGINFVGNVEGRDAFSGKIDAIVTDGFTGNVFLKTTEGLGKFVKKTLIESFTENIGTKISYLIAKKPIKSLSKAMDYKSYGGALFLGVKKPVVKAHGSSDEILFEFTIKQAEQFVKNRAVDKMKEAFERSV
;
A
#
# COMPACT_ATOMS: atom_id res chain seq x y z
N MET A 1 18.53 6.99 -7.42
CA MET A 1 17.27 6.22 -7.24
C MET A 1 16.24 6.75 -8.21
N ARG A 2 15.46 5.88 -8.85
CA ARG A 2 14.43 6.21 -9.83
C ARG A 2 13.08 5.63 -9.39
N ILE A 3 12.09 6.49 -9.22
CA ILE A 3 10.70 6.11 -8.89
C ILE A 3 9.89 6.13 -10.17
N LEU A 4 9.35 4.98 -10.55
CA LEU A 4 8.48 4.82 -11.69
C LEU A 4 7.03 5.05 -11.24
N LEU A 5 6.33 6.03 -11.83
CA LEU A 5 4.95 6.36 -11.49
C LEU A 5 4.05 6.19 -12.71
N ASP A 6 3.10 5.26 -12.61
CA ASP A 6 2.00 5.13 -13.57
C ASP A 6 1.15 6.41 -13.55
N ALA A 7 1.29 7.24 -14.57
CA ALA A 7 0.57 8.51 -14.68
C ALA A 7 -0.88 8.34 -15.14
N MET A 8 -1.26 7.18 -15.68
CA MET A 8 -2.57 6.92 -16.29
C MET A 8 -3.51 6.11 -15.38
N GLY A 9 -3.01 5.60 -14.24
CA GLY A 9 -3.77 4.76 -13.33
C GLY A 9 -4.46 5.54 -12.21
N GLY A 10 -5.73 5.21 -11.93
CA GLY A 10 -6.54 5.78 -10.86
C GLY A 10 -7.69 6.67 -11.37
N ASP A 11 -8.65 6.95 -10.46
CA ASP A 11 -9.88 7.68 -10.78
C ASP A 11 -9.63 9.16 -11.13
N ASN A 12 -8.52 9.73 -10.62
CA ASN A 12 -8.14 11.15 -10.79
C ASN A 12 -6.91 11.31 -11.70
N ALA A 13 -6.54 10.26 -12.45
CA ALA A 13 -5.45 10.31 -13.41
C ALA A 13 -5.81 11.16 -14.64
N PRO A 14 -4.83 11.82 -15.29
CA PRO A 14 -3.43 11.92 -14.90
C PRO A 14 -3.15 13.04 -13.88
N ASP A 15 -4.11 13.92 -13.60
CA ASP A 15 -3.91 15.17 -12.86
C ASP A 15 -3.36 14.97 -11.45
N ALA A 16 -3.97 14.06 -10.68
CA ALA A 16 -3.54 13.81 -9.31
C ALA A 16 -2.12 13.20 -9.26
N ASN A 17 -1.81 12.32 -10.22
CA ASN A 17 -0.52 11.67 -10.37
C ASN A 17 0.58 12.72 -10.67
N ILE A 18 0.33 13.59 -11.66
CA ILE A 18 1.23 14.68 -12.06
C ILE A 18 1.43 15.68 -10.92
N LYS A 19 0.35 16.18 -10.31
CA LYS A 19 0.43 17.13 -9.18
C LYS A 19 1.18 16.53 -7.99
N GLY A 20 0.92 15.25 -7.68
CA GLY A 20 1.62 14.53 -6.63
C GLY A 20 3.12 14.40 -6.89
N ALA A 21 3.50 14.06 -8.11
CA ALA A 21 4.89 13.98 -8.54
C ALA A 21 5.61 15.33 -8.45
N VAL A 22 4.97 16.41 -8.93
CA VAL A 22 5.52 17.78 -8.85
C VAL A 22 5.70 18.23 -7.39
N LYS A 23 4.76 17.92 -6.51
CA LYS A 23 4.90 18.21 -5.08
C LYS A 23 6.02 17.40 -4.41
N ALA A 24 6.16 16.14 -4.80
CA ALA A 24 7.12 15.23 -4.20
C ALA A 24 8.55 15.46 -4.67
N VAL A 25 8.78 15.82 -5.94
CA VAL A 25 10.13 15.88 -6.55
C VAL A 25 11.11 16.77 -5.81
N ASN A 26 10.63 17.83 -5.14
CA ASN A 26 11.47 18.72 -4.32
C ASN A 26 11.66 18.24 -2.88
N GLN A 27 11.00 17.13 -2.49
CA GLN A 27 11.02 16.59 -1.12
C GLN A 27 11.68 15.20 -1.05
N VAL A 28 11.97 14.61 -2.21
CA VAL A 28 12.69 13.33 -2.35
C VAL A 28 14.02 13.58 -3.08
N GLU A 29 14.97 12.68 -2.91
CA GLU A 29 16.23 12.70 -3.63
C GLU A 29 16.13 11.96 -4.98
N ALA A 30 15.12 11.13 -5.13
CA ALA A 30 14.91 10.30 -6.30
C ALA A 30 14.51 11.13 -7.53
N GLU A 31 14.90 10.64 -8.71
CA GLU A 31 14.28 11.00 -9.99
C GLU A 31 12.90 10.34 -10.06
N ILE A 32 11.89 11.06 -10.55
CA ILE A 32 10.53 10.56 -10.75
C ILE A 32 10.28 10.44 -12.26
N ILE A 33 9.89 9.25 -12.71
CA ILE A 33 9.58 8.97 -14.10
C ILE A 33 8.06 8.74 -14.23
N LEU A 34 7.36 9.70 -14.84
CA LEU A 34 5.96 9.59 -15.19
C LEU A 34 5.80 8.70 -16.41
N ILE A 35 5.08 7.60 -16.29
CA ILE A 35 4.86 6.62 -17.36
C ILE A 35 3.43 6.74 -17.88
N GLY A 36 3.27 7.05 -19.16
CA GLY A 36 1.96 7.19 -19.80
C GLY A 36 2.05 7.90 -21.14
N LYS A 37 0.90 8.31 -21.67
CA LYS A 37 0.82 9.03 -22.94
C LYS A 37 1.52 10.37 -22.82
N GLU A 38 2.70 10.48 -23.42
CA GLU A 38 3.58 11.66 -23.28
C GLU A 38 2.88 12.96 -23.66
N GLU A 39 2.15 12.97 -24.79
CA GLU A 39 1.41 14.16 -25.24
C GLU A 39 0.40 14.62 -24.17
N VAL A 40 -0.35 13.68 -23.61
CA VAL A 40 -1.34 13.98 -22.54
C VAL A 40 -0.66 14.51 -21.29
N ILE A 41 0.45 13.90 -20.87
CA ILE A 41 1.20 14.35 -19.70
C ILE A 41 1.75 15.76 -19.91
N ARG A 42 2.36 16.05 -21.06
CA ARG A 42 2.92 17.39 -21.38
C ARG A 42 1.82 18.46 -21.43
N GLU A 43 0.71 18.17 -22.11
CA GLU A 43 -0.44 19.08 -22.17
C GLU A 43 -0.97 19.39 -20.77
N ARG A 44 -1.19 18.36 -19.94
CA ARG A 44 -1.69 18.57 -18.58
C ARG A 44 -0.70 19.31 -17.69
N VAL A 45 0.60 19.06 -17.80
CA VAL A 45 1.62 19.83 -17.07
C VAL A 45 1.55 21.30 -17.45
N LYS A 46 1.45 21.61 -18.74
CA LYS A 46 1.36 22.98 -19.23
C LYS A 46 0.10 23.69 -18.74
N GLU A 47 -1.06 23.02 -18.78
CA GLU A 47 -2.34 23.57 -18.28
C GLU A 47 -2.33 23.80 -16.77
N LEU A 48 -1.76 22.87 -16.00
CA LEU A 48 -1.77 22.90 -14.53
C LEU A 48 -0.74 23.87 -13.92
N PHE A 49 0.41 24.04 -14.59
CA PHE A 49 1.54 24.78 -14.02
C PHE A 49 2.05 25.93 -14.91
N GLY A 50 1.55 26.08 -16.15
CA GLY A 50 2.00 27.09 -17.08
C GLY A 50 3.45 26.94 -17.54
N LYS A 51 4.05 25.72 -17.40
CA LYS A 51 5.45 25.40 -17.63
C LYS A 51 5.57 24.09 -18.38
N GLU A 52 6.69 23.90 -19.08
CA GLU A 52 7.09 22.58 -19.55
C GLU A 52 7.66 21.76 -18.37
N ILE A 53 7.67 20.41 -18.50
CA ILE A 53 8.05 19.53 -17.39
C ILE A 53 9.51 19.72 -16.98
N GLU A 54 10.37 20.00 -17.94
CA GLU A 54 11.81 20.24 -17.75
C GLU A 54 12.07 21.54 -16.97
N GLU A 55 11.14 22.50 -17.03
CA GLU A 55 11.20 23.76 -16.27
C GLU A 55 10.77 23.59 -14.81
N ILE A 56 10.03 22.51 -14.49
CA ILE A 56 9.61 22.20 -13.12
C ILE A 56 10.77 21.57 -12.35
N SER A 57 11.41 20.56 -12.91
CA SER A 57 12.57 19.88 -12.33
C SER A 57 13.30 19.02 -13.36
N ASP A 58 14.62 19.02 -13.31
CA ASP A 58 15.49 18.11 -14.07
C ASP A 58 15.36 16.65 -13.62
N ARG A 59 14.80 16.41 -12.42
CA ARG A 59 14.52 15.09 -11.84
C ARG A 59 13.12 14.56 -12.14
N LEU A 60 12.32 15.28 -12.91
CA LEU A 60 11.00 14.84 -13.36
C LEU A 60 11.07 14.50 -14.84
N LYS A 61 10.86 13.24 -15.19
CA LYS A 61 11.00 12.70 -16.55
C LYS A 61 9.70 12.07 -17.02
N ILE A 62 9.57 11.89 -18.34
CA ILE A 62 8.47 11.14 -18.94
C ILE A 62 9.02 9.92 -19.67
N GLN A 63 8.36 8.80 -19.50
CA GLN A 63 8.49 7.60 -20.31
C GLN A 63 7.18 7.39 -21.06
N ASN A 64 7.22 7.46 -22.37
CA ASN A 64 6.02 7.27 -23.18
C ASN A 64 5.49 5.83 -23.09
N ALA A 65 4.15 5.70 -23.00
CA ALA A 65 3.38 4.48 -23.09
C ALA A 65 2.03 4.82 -23.72
N THR A 66 1.65 4.12 -24.79
CA THR A 66 0.50 4.53 -25.63
C THR A 66 -0.83 3.92 -25.19
N GLU A 67 -0.80 2.86 -24.35
CA GLU A 67 -1.98 2.15 -23.88
C GLU A 67 -2.23 2.39 -22.39
N THR A 68 -3.48 2.14 -21.97
CA THR A 68 -3.89 2.18 -20.56
C THR A 68 -4.65 0.90 -20.21
N ILE A 69 -4.37 0.34 -19.02
CA ILE A 69 -5.16 -0.74 -18.43
C ILE A 69 -6.31 -0.13 -17.65
N GLU A 70 -7.54 -0.41 -18.08
CA GLU A 70 -8.76 0.10 -17.46
C GLU A 70 -9.14 -0.73 -16.22
N MET A 71 -9.96 -0.16 -15.33
CA MET A 71 -10.43 -0.85 -14.13
C MET A 71 -11.30 -2.07 -14.44
N THR A 72 -11.93 -2.10 -15.61
CA THR A 72 -12.80 -3.18 -16.10
C THR A 72 -12.06 -4.27 -16.86
N ASP A 73 -10.79 -4.06 -17.20
CA ASP A 73 -10.00 -5.07 -17.92
C ASP A 73 -9.76 -6.31 -17.06
N GLY A 74 -9.79 -7.47 -17.70
CA GLY A 74 -9.38 -8.72 -17.06
C GLY A 74 -7.89 -8.67 -16.67
N PRO A 75 -7.54 -8.85 -15.38
CA PRO A 75 -6.21 -8.56 -14.87
C PRO A 75 -5.06 -9.22 -15.64
N THR A 76 -5.16 -10.53 -15.83
CA THR A 76 -4.11 -11.32 -16.50
C THR A 76 -4.05 -11.05 -18.01
N ASP A 77 -5.22 -10.86 -18.62
CA ASP A 77 -5.32 -10.61 -20.06
C ASP A 77 -4.78 -9.22 -20.41
N ALA A 78 -5.08 -8.21 -19.58
CA ALA A 78 -4.53 -6.87 -19.76
C ALA A 78 -2.99 -6.89 -19.74
N ILE A 79 -2.37 -7.57 -18.78
CA ILE A 79 -0.91 -7.69 -18.70
C ILE A 79 -0.32 -8.46 -19.91
N LYS A 80 -1.06 -9.42 -20.45
CA LYS A 80 -0.60 -10.20 -21.61
C LYS A 80 -0.73 -9.44 -22.93
N HIS A 81 -1.78 -8.65 -23.11
CA HIS A 81 -2.14 -8.08 -24.41
C HIS A 81 -1.84 -6.60 -24.54
N LYS A 82 -1.98 -5.77 -23.48
CA LYS A 82 -1.65 -4.34 -23.50
C LYS A 82 -0.18 -4.10 -23.16
N LYS A 83 0.72 -4.49 -24.10
CA LYS A 83 2.17 -4.50 -23.87
C LYS A 83 2.79 -3.11 -23.73
N ASP A 84 2.19 -2.11 -24.33
CA ASP A 84 2.61 -0.71 -24.25
C ASP A 84 1.77 0.11 -23.28
N SER A 85 1.10 -0.56 -22.33
CA SER A 85 0.41 0.15 -21.26
C SER A 85 1.39 0.72 -20.23
N SER A 86 1.03 1.86 -19.63
CA SER A 86 1.84 2.50 -18.56
C SER A 86 2.26 1.52 -17.47
N MET A 87 1.37 0.59 -17.10
CA MET A 87 1.63 -0.43 -16.10
C MET A 87 2.64 -1.48 -16.58
N VAL A 88 2.50 -2.01 -17.81
CA VAL A 88 3.42 -3.03 -18.34
C VAL A 88 4.78 -2.44 -18.67
N VAL A 89 4.83 -1.23 -19.21
CA VAL A 89 6.09 -0.47 -19.44
C VAL A 89 6.80 -0.27 -18.09
N GLY A 90 6.09 0.19 -17.05
CA GLY A 90 6.65 0.37 -15.72
C GLY A 90 7.23 -0.93 -15.12
N PHE A 91 6.52 -2.05 -15.24
CA PHE A 91 7.04 -3.34 -14.80
C PHE A 91 8.27 -3.81 -15.58
N ASN A 92 8.32 -3.57 -16.89
CA ASN A 92 9.46 -3.93 -17.73
C ASN A 92 10.68 -3.10 -17.37
N MET A 93 10.52 -1.79 -17.14
CA MET A 93 11.58 -0.92 -16.64
C MET A 93 12.09 -1.39 -15.28
N LEU A 94 11.18 -1.68 -14.35
CA LEU A 94 11.53 -2.19 -13.02
C LEU A 94 12.31 -3.50 -13.09
N LYS A 95 11.92 -4.41 -13.97
CA LYS A 95 12.60 -5.69 -14.20
C LYS A 95 14.01 -5.53 -14.77
N LYS A 96 14.22 -4.52 -15.63
CA LYS A 96 15.51 -4.22 -16.27
C LYS A 96 16.44 -3.35 -15.41
N ASP A 97 16.10 -3.08 -14.15
CA ASP A 97 16.83 -2.16 -13.27
C ASP A 97 16.89 -0.70 -13.78
N GLU A 98 15.92 -0.32 -14.64
CA GLU A 98 15.73 1.05 -15.11
C GLU A 98 14.92 1.89 -14.10
N GLY A 99 14.43 1.28 -13.02
CA GLY A 99 13.77 1.89 -11.87
C GLY A 99 13.96 1.06 -10.61
N ASP A 100 13.80 1.69 -9.45
CA ASP A 100 13.98 1.07 -8.13
C ASP A 100 12.67 0.69 -7.47
N VAL A 101 11.58 1.38 -7.81
CA VAL A 101 10.22 1.13 -7.32
C VAL A 101 9.19 1.53 -8.37
N PHE A 102 8.09 0.79 -8.46
CA PHE A 102 6.96 1.12 -9.33
C PHE A 102 5.70 1.42 -8.50
N ILE A 103 5.04 2.54 -8.80
CA ILE A 103 3.81 3.01 -8.13
C ILE A 103 2.69 3.08 -9.15
N SER A 104 1.53 2.49 -8.84
CA SER A 104 0.31 2.62 -9.65
C SER A 104 -0.95 2.68 -8.79
N ALA A 105 -1.91 3.50 -9.19
CA ALA A 105 -3.27 3.54 -8.65
C ALA A 105 -4.29 2.81 -9.55
N GLY A 106 -3.83 2.20 -10.64
CA GLY A 106 -4.67 1.48 -11.60
C GLY A 106 -5.27 0.18 -11.06
N ASN A 107 -5.73 -0.68 -11.96
CA ASN A 107 -6.38 -1.96 -11.67
C ASN A 107 -5.53 -2.84 -10.73
N SER A 108 -6.05 -3.13 -9.53
CA SER A 108 -5.33 -3.87 -8.48
C SER A 108 -4.98 -5.29 -8.87
N GLY A 109 -5.88 -5.96 -9.59
CA GLY A 109 -5.65 -7.32 -10.09
C GLY A 109 -4.55 -7.36 -11.15
N ALA A 110 -4.55 -6.38 -12.09
CA ALA A 110 -3.50 -6.25 -13.09
C ALA A 110 -2.15 -5.91 -12.43
N LEU A 111 -2.15 -5.06 -11.40
CA LEU A 111 -0.93 -4.72 -10.66
C LEU A 111 -0.35 -5.95 -9.95
N LEU A 112 -1.19 -6.78 -9.31
CA LEU A 112 -0.77 -8.05 -8.71
C LEU A 112 -0.26 -9.04 -9.77
N ALA A 113 -0.98 -9.17 -10.89
CA ALA A 113 -0.59 -10.08 -11.99
C ALA A 113 0.76 -9.63 -12.58
N GLY A 114 0.95 -8.35 -12.87
CA GLY A 114 2.20 -7.79 -13.37
C GLY A 114 3.36 -7.95 -12.39
N ALA A 115 3.16 -7.62 -11.12
CA ALA A 115 4.15 -7.81 -10.07
C ALA A 115 4.60 -9.29 -9.94
N THR A 116 3.64 -10.21 -10.08
CA THR A 116 3.92 -11.66 -9.96
C THR A 116 4.56 -12.24 -11.23
N LEU A 117 4.03 -11.91 -12.42
CA LEU A 117 4.41 -12.54 -13.69
C LEU A 117 5.62 -11.87 -14.35
N LEU A 118 5.73 -10.53 -14.27
CA LEU A 118 6.79 -9.77 -14.94
C LEU A 118 7.99 -9.50 -14.02
N VAL A 119 7.75 -9.06 -12.78
CA VAL A 119 8.81 -8.81 -11.78
C VAL A 119 9.26 -10.12 -11.13
N GLY A 120 8.31 -10.96 -10.77
CA GLY A 120 8.52 -12.26 -10.16
C GLY A 120 8.54 -12.24 -8.64
N ARG A 121 8.31 -13.42 -8.05
CA ARG A 121 8.30 -13.64 -6.59
C ARG A 121 9.70 -13.88 -6.07
N ILE A 122 9.94 -13.50 -4.83
CA ILE A 122 11.13 -13.92 -4.08
C ILE A 122 11.10 -15.46 -3.95
N LYS A 123 12.26 -16.11 -4.12
CA LYS A 123 12.38 -17.57 -3.96
C LYS A 123 11.99 -17.96 -2.53
N GLY A 124 11.21 -19.01 -2.38
CA GLY A 124 10.66 -19.46 -1.10
C GLY A 124 9.32 -18.86 -0.72
N ILE A 125 8.89 -17.76 -1.36
CA ILE A 125 7.56 -17.16 -1.13
C ILE A 125 6.55 -17.75 -2.11
N ASP A 126 5.49 -18.35 -1.56
CA ASP A 126 4.41 -18.96 -2.36
C ASP A 126 3.53 -17.88 -3.00
N ARG A 127 3.12 -16.86 -2.22
CA ARG A 127 2.27 -15.77 -2.69
C ARG A 127 2.75 -14.42 -2.19
N PRO A 128 2.95 -13.42 -3.07
CA PRO A 128 3.08 -12.03 -2.66
C PRO A 128 1.79 -11.57 -2.01
N ALA A 129 1.89 -10.67 -1.03
CA ALA A 129 0.74 -10.12 -0.33
C ALA A 129 0.75 -8.59 -0.34
N LEU A 130 -0.44 -7.99 -0.23
CA LEU A 130 -0.61 -6.56 -0.16
C LEU A 130 -0.65 -6.12 1.31
N ALA A 131 0.35 -5.34 1.73
CA ALA A 131 0.48 -4.80 3.07
C ALA A 131 -0.04 -3.37 3.13
N GLY A 132 -1.19 -3.18 3.78
CA GLY A 132 -1.75 -1.86 4.05
C GLY A 132 -1.40 -1.37 5.45
N ILE A 133 -1.22 -0.06 5.60
CA ILE A 133 -1.01 0.56 6.91
C ILE A 133 -2.30 1.23 7.36
N LEU A 134 -2.76 0.89 8.56
CA LEU A 134 -3.94 1.46 9.20
C LEU A 134 -3.55 2.26 10.44
N PRO A 135 -4.33 3.28 10.82
CA PRO A 135 -4.15 3.94 12.09
C PRO A 135 -4.40 2.97 13.26
N SER A 136 -3.67 3.14 14.35
CA SER A 136 -3.92 2.47 15.62
C SER A 136 -3.66 3.44 16.77
N TYR A 137 -4.14 3.14 17.98
CA TYR A 137 -4.01 4.04 19.12
C TYR A 137 -2.54 4.34 19.43
N LYS A 138 -2.14 5.61 19.21
CA LYS A 138 -0.75 6.10 19.35
C LYS A 138 0.29 5.33 18.51
N SER A 139 -0.14 4.59 17.49
CA SER A 139 0.69 3.70 16.71
C SER A 139 0.13 3.52 15.29
N ARG A 140 0.60 2.53 14.59
CA ARG A 140 0.13 2.07 13.29
C ARG A 140 -0.07 0.55 13.33
N LEU A 141 -0.92 0.05 12.46
CA LEU A 141 -1.20 -1.36 12.28
C LEU A 141 -0.92 -1.75 10.83
N VAL A 142 -0.12 -2.77 10.61
CA VAL A 142 0.02 -3.38 9.29
C VAL A 142 -1.05 -4.46 9.12
N LEU A 143 -1.84 -4.36 8.07
CA LEU A 143 -2.80 -5.39 7.66
C LEU A 143 -2.24 -6.15 6.46
N MET A 144 -2.13 -7.46 6.55
CA MET A 144 -1.65 -8.33 5.49
C MET A 144 -2.40 -9.69 5.52
N ASP A 145 -3.06 -10.08 4.47
CA ASP A 145 -3.19 -9.52 3.13
C ASP A 145 -4.43 -8.61 3.04
N CYS A 146 -4.32 -7.46 2.43
CA CYS A 146 -5.46 -6.55 2.30
C CYS A 146 -6.11 -6.56 0.89
N GLY A 147 -6.03 -7.69 0.17
CA GLY A 147 -6.82 -7.89 -1.05
C GLY A 147 -6.10 -8.50 -2.26
N ALA A 148 -4.90 -9.05 -2.10
CA ALA A 148 -4.20 -9.72 -3.20
C ALA A 148 -4.62 -11.19 -3.38
N ASN A 149 -4.85 -11.93 -2.28
CA ASN A 149 -5.08 -13.37 -2.31
C ASN A 149 -6.38 -13.75 -1.57
N THR A 150 -7.43 -13.98 -2.31
CA THR A 150 -8.74 -14.35 -1.71
C THR A 150 -8.78 -15.79 -1.19
N ASN A 151 -8.00 -16.69 -1.76
CA ASN A 151 -7.88 -18.09 -1.34
C ASN A 151 -6.47 -18.36 -0.87
N CYS A 152 -6.29 -18.57 0.42
CA CYS A 152 -5.00 -18.85 1.04
C CYS A 152 -4.92 -20.26 1.61
N LYS A 153 -3.68 -20.73 1.81
CA LYS A 153 -3.35 -21.91 2.61
C LYS A 153 -2.70 -21.46 3.91
N PRO A 154 -2.64 -22.28 4.96
CA PRO A 154 -1.99 -21.92 6.22
C PRO A 154 -0.56 -21.42 6.06
N VAL A 155 0.22 -22.01 5.15
CA VAL A 155 1.59 -21.57 4.84
C VAL A 155 1.65 -20.14 4.31
N ASN A 156 0.62 -19.68 3.62
CA ASN A 156 0.58 -18.31 3.13
C ASN A 156 0.47 -17.31 4.29
N LEU A 157 -0.40 -17.59 5.28
CA LEU A 157 -0.56 -16.74 6.46
C LEU A 157 0.71 -16.74 7.33
N LEU A 158 1.40 -17.89 7.44
CA LEU A 158 2.71 -17.96 8.09
C LEU A 158 3.74 -17.06 7.37
N GLN A 159 3.80 -17.13 6.03
CA GLN A 159 4.69 -16.29 5.24
C GLN A 159 4.31 -14.81 5.33
N PHE A 160 3.01 -14.47 5.41
CA PHE A 160 2.55 -13.10 5.64
C PHE A 160 3.01 -12.58 7.02
N ALA A 161 2.97 -13.41 8.06
CA ALA A 161 3.48 -13.05 9.37
C ALA A 161 5.01 -12.81 9.36
N GLN A 162 5.76 -13.65 8.65
CA GLN A 162 7.20 -13.49 8.48
C GLN A 162 7.55 -12.23 7.70
N MET A 163 6.87 -11.98 6.56
CA MET A 163 7.04 -10.76 5.77
C MET A 163 6.68 -9.50 6.57
N SER A 164 5.57 -9.53 7.33
CA SER A 164 5.17 -8.42 8.23
C SER A 164 6.23 -8.13 9.29
N THR A 165 6.82 -9.19 9.87
CA THR A 165 7.89 -9.07 10.86
C THR A 165 9.11 -8.37 10.26
N ILE A 166 9.57 -8.82 9.10
CA ILE A 166 10.73 -8.22 8.40
C ILE A 166 10.43 -6.77 8.01
N TYR A 167 9.23 -6.51 7.48
CA TYR A 167 8.82 -5.17 7.08
C TYR A 167 8.80 -4.19 8.27
N LEU A 168 8.18 -4.57 9.39
CA LEU A 168 8.08 -3.73 10.58
C LEU A 168 9.44 -3.46 11.21
N ARG A 169 10.34 -4.46 11.26
CA ARG A 169 11.71 -4.28 11.75
C ARG A 169 12.48 -3.28 10.91
N ASN A 170 12.49 -3.48 9.60
CA ASN A 170 13.37 -2.69 8.73
C ASN A 170 12.80 -1.31 8.39
N THR A 171 11.47 -1.14 8.37
CA THR A 171 10.86 0.13 7.99
C THR A 171 10.55 1.02 9.20
N PHE A 172 10.19 0.41 10.33
CA PHE A 172 9.74 1.17 11.52
C PHE A 172 10.61 0.96 12.76
N GLY A 173 11.68 0.14 12.66
CA GLY A 173 12.59 -0.11 13.78
C GLY A 173 11.96 -0.87 14.95
N ILE A 174 10.88 -1.62 14.71
CA ILE A 174 10.21 -2.39 15.76
C ILE A 174 10.89 -3.76 15.86
N GLU A 175 11.80 -3.93 16.81
CA GLU A 175 12.64 -5.14 16.95
C GLU A 175 11.83 -6.43 17.12
N LYS A 176 10.76 -6.41 17.94
CA LYS A 176 9.88 -7.56 18.20
C LYS A 176 8.42 -7.20 17.90
N PRO A 177 8.03 -7.03 16.62
CA PRO A 177 6.69 -6.64 16.27
C PRO A 177 5.68 -7.72 16.68
N ARG A 178 4.57 -7.32 17.27
CA ARG A 178 3.49 -8.19 17.73
C ARG A 178 2.58 -8.53 16.57
N ILE A 179 2.61 -9.79 16.13
CA ILE A 179 1.88 -10.29 14.99
C ILE A 179 0.66 -11.09 15.46
N GLY A 180 -0.53 -10.66 15.12
CA GLY A 180 -1.79 -11.35 15.41
C GLY A 180 -2.40 -12.01 14.18
N LEU A 181 -3.18 -13.06 14.40
CA LEU A 181 -4.01 -13.69 13.38
C LEU A 181 -5.45 -13.17 13.52
N LEU A 182 -5.98 -12.52 12.48
CA LEU A 182 -7.35 -11.98 12.51
C LEU A 182 -8.37 -13.12 12.63
N ASN A 183 -9.24 -13.03 13.64
CA ASN A 183 -10.21 -14.06 13.95
C ASN A 183 -11.49 -13.45 14.55
N ILE A 184 -12.51 -14.30 14.75
CA ILE A 184 -13.80 -13.98 15.36
C ILE A 184 -13.83 -14.17 16.89
N GLY A 185 -12.74 -14.61 17.48
CA GLY A 185 -12.54 -14.83 18.92
C GLY A 185 -11.09 -15.11 19.21
N THR A 186 -10.68 -15.01 20.48
CA THR A 186 -9.28 -15.14 20.92
C THR A 186 -8.84 -16.59 21.15
N GLU A 187 -9.80 -17.53 21.32
CA GLU A 187 -9.51 -18.93 21.59
C GLU A 187 -8.93 -19.64 20.36
N GLU A 188 -8.02 -20.59 20.59
CA GLU A 188 -7.33 -21.36 19.52
C GLU A 188 -8.28 -22.16 18.63
N THR A 189 -9.47 -22.51 19.16
CA THR A 189 -10.46 -23.33 18.46
C THR A 189 -11.41 -22.52 17.57
N LYS A 190 -11.38 -21.21 17.65
CA LYS A 190 -12.25 -20.32 16.88
C LYS A 190 -11.79 -20.16 15.41
N GLY A 191 -12.74 -19.74 14.59
CA GLY A 191 -12.50 -19.45 13.18
C GLY A 191 -12.84 -20.63 12.25
N ASN A 192 -12.66 -20.39 10.96
CA ASN A 192 -12.78 -21.41 9.92
C ASN A 192 -11.55 -22.33 9.89
N GLU A 193 -11.56 -23.33 9.02
CA GLU A 193 -10.47 -24.31 8.89
C GLU A 193 -9.11 -23.63 8.61
N LEU A 194 -9.06 -22.71 7.64
CA LEU A 194 -7.84 -21.96 7.33
C LEU A 194 -7.24 -21.26 8.56
N VAL A 195 -8.08 -20.58 9.34
CA VAL A 195 -7.63 -19.81 10.51
C VAL A 195 -7.12 -20.74 11.61
N ARG A 196 -7.85 -21.83 11.90
CA ARG A 196 -7.41 -22.82 12.91
C ARG A 196 -6.10 -23.50 12.56
N GLU A 197 -5.96 -23.95 11.30
CA GLU A 197 -4.70 -24.56 10.82
C GLU A 197 -3.55 -23.56 10.80
N SER A 198 -3.82 -22.31 10.40
CA SER A 198 -2.82 -21.23 10.42
C SER A 198 -2.37 -20.89 11.84
N TYR A 199 -3.29 -20.93 12.82
CA TYR A 199 -2.97 -20.70 14.22
C TYR A 199 -1.96 -21.75 14.72
N GLN A 200 -2.23 -23.04 14.46
CA GLN A 200 -1.34 -24.12 14.88
C GLN A 200 0.04 -24.00 14.23
N LEU A 201 0.07 -23.73 12.91
CA LEU A 201 1.31 -23.55 12.18
C LEU A 201 2.12 -22.34 12.68
N LEU A 202 1.48 -21.22 12.94
CA LEU A 202 2.10 -20.03 13.53
C LEU A 202 2.64 -20.34 14.92
N LYS A 203 1.88 -21.01 15.78
CA LYS A 203 2.30 -21.39 17.13
C LYS A 203 3.53 -22.30 17.12
N GLU A 204 3.59 -23.24 16.17
CA GLU A 204 4.70 -24.18 16.01
C GLU A 204 5.97 -23.51 15.47
N LYS A 205 5.83 -22.65 14.43
CA LYS A 205 6.96 -22.16 13.63
C LYS A 205 7.45 -20.75 13.99
N SER A 206 6.70 -20.00 14.81
CA SER A 206 7.01 -18.60 15.07
C SER A 206 8.35 -18.37 15.73
N GLU A 207 8.76 -19.21 16.68
CA GLU A 207 10.04 -19.10 17.37
C GLU A 207 11.21 -19.32 16.40
N GLU A 208 11.16 -20.39 15.60
CA GLU A 208 12.15 -20.72 14.58
C GLU A 208 12.33 -19.58 13.56
N LEU A 209 11.21 -18.95 13.13
CA LEU A 209 11.20 -17.90 12.15
C LEU A 209 11.37 -16.47 12.75
N GLY A 210 11.56 -16.38 14.05
CA GLY A 210 11.73 -15.12 14.77
C GLY A 210 10.49 -14.23 14.73
N ILE A 211 9.29 -14.81 14.63
CA ILE A 211 8.00 -14.12 14.65
C ILE A 211 7.51 -14.02 16.10
N ASN A 212 7.17 -12.83 16.55
CA ASN A 212 6.50 -12.64 17.83
C ASN A 212 4.98 -12.78 17.65
N PHE A 213 4.50 -14.03 17.55
CA PHE A 213 3.11 -14.35 17.40
C PHE A 213 2.35 -14.16 18.73
N VAL A 214 1.32 -13.33 18.74
CA VAL A 214 0.53 -13.00 19.95
C VAL A 214 -0.84 -13.68 19.99
N GLY A 215 -1.09 -14.63 19.08
CA GLY A 215 -2.33 -15.38 19.02
C GLY A 215 -3.41 -14.74 18.14
N ASN A 216 -4.66 -15.18 18.33
CA ASN A 216 -5.82 -14.65 17.63
C ASN A 216 -6.15 -13.23 18.12
N VAL A 217 -6.58 -12.39 17.18
CA VAL A 217 -6.97 -10.99 17.42
C VAL A 217 -8.33 -10.73 16.81
N GLU A 218 -9.28 -10.26 17.60
CA GLU A 218 -10.57 -9.81 17.09
C GLU A 218 -10.46 -8.44 16.43
N GLY A 219 -11.29 -8.19 15.41
CA GLY A 219 -11.28 -6.92 14.67
C GLY A 219 -11.44 -5.68 15.56
N ARG A 220 -12.19 -5.78 16.67
CA ARG A 220 -12.36 -4.67 17.64
C ARG A 220 -11.07 -4.30 18.38
N ASP A 221 -10.16 -5.27 18.57
CA ASP A 221 -8.92 -5.08 19.34
C ASP A 221 -7.74 -4.65 18.45
N ALA A 222 -7.92 -4.72 17.14
CA ALA A 222 -6.90 -4.36 16.14
C ALA A 222 -6.34 -2.95 16.32
N PHE A 223 -7.20 -2.00 16.71
CA PHE A 223 -6.85 -0.59 16.85
C PHE A 223 -6.35 -0.19 18.25
N SER A 224 -6.20 -1.16 19.15
CA SER A 224 -5.83 -0.92 20.57
C SER A 224 -4.40 -0.40 20.78
N GLY A 225 -3.52 -0.47 19.78
CA GLY A 225 -2.10 -0.18 19.90
C GLY A 225 -1.28 -1.31 20.55
N LYS A 226 -1.92 -2.46 20.81
CA LYS A 226 -1.27 -3.65 21.37
C LYS A 226 -0.74 -4.61 20.31
N ILE A 227 -1.09 -4.41 19.04
CA ILE A 227 -0.76 -5.23 17.89
C ILE A 227 -0.07 -4.35 16.86
N ASP A 228 0.99 -4.85 16.22
CA ASP A 228 1.75 -4.12 15.22
C ASP A 228 1.42 -4.60 13.79
N ALA A 229 1.08 -5.89 13.63
CA ALA A 229 0.50 -6.40 12.40
C ALA A 229 -0.60 -7.44 12.65
N ILE A 230 -1.57 -7.48 11.73
CA ILE A 230 -2.59 -8.53 11.65
C ILE A 230 -2.43 -9.23 10.31
N VAL A 231 -2.43 -10.56 10.34
CA VAL A 231 -2.41 -11.40 9.14
C VAL A 231 -3.74 -12.10 8.95
N THR A 232 -4.15 -12.22 7.68
CA THR A 232 -5.40 -12.86 7.26
C THR A 232 -5.34 -13.16 5.76
N ASP A 233 -6.34 -13.87 5.21
CA ASP A 233 -6.53 -13.95 3.77
C ASP A 233 -6.99 -12.61 3.18
N GLY A 234 -6.78 -12.43 1.87
CA GLY A 234 -7.05 -11.16 1.20
C GLY A 234 -8.54 -10.81 1.10
N PHE A 235 -9.45 -11.79 1.15
CA PHE A 235 -10.88 -11.48 1.17
C PHE A 235 -11.28 -10.85 2.51
N THR A 236 -10.97 -11.52 3.60
CA THR A 236 -11.23 -11.04 4.97
C THR A 236 -10.52 -9.70 5.22
N GLY A 237 -9.26 -9.60 4.81
CA GLY A 237 -8.47 -8.37 4.98
C GLY A 237 -9.02 -7.20 4.16
N ASN A 238 -9.48 -7.41 2.93
CA ASN A 238 -10.09 -6.35 2.13
C ASN A 238 -11.44 -5.89 2.71
N VAL A 239 -12.27 -6.82 3.21
CA VAL A 239 -13.52 -6.48 3.92
C VAL A 239 -13.21 -5.65 5.16
N PHE A 240 -12.25 -6.09 5.98
CA PHE A 240 -11.80 -5.35 7.17
C PHE A 240 -11.29 -3.95 6.81
N LEU A 241 -10.43 -3.83 5.79
CA LEU A 241 -9.91 -2.56 5.29
C LEU A 241 -11.04 -1.62 4.86
N LYS A 242 -11.94 -2.10 3.98
CA LYS A 242 -13.04 -1.29 3.44
C LYS A 242 -14.05 -0.86 4.50
N THR A 243 -14.31 -1.72 5.48
CA THR A 243 -15.15 -1.38 6.64
C THR A 243 -14.51 -0.28 7.49
N THR A 244 -13.21 -0.40 7.75
CA THR A 244 -12.43 0.61 8.49
C THR A 244 -12.40 1.96 7.77
N GLU A 245 -12.15 1.94 6.45
CA GLU A 245 -12.20 3.15 5.61
C GLU A 245 -13.59 3.81 5.63
N GLY A 246 -14.64 3.00 5.50
CA GLY A 246 -16.04 3.45 5.54
C GLY A 246 -16.41 4.08 6.87
N LEU A 247 -16.05 3.41 7.98
CA LEU A 247 -16.28 3.91 9.34
C LEU A 247 -15.53 5.23 9.59
N GLY A 248 -14.27 5.33 9.15
CA GLY A 248 -13.49 6.57 9.25
C GLY A 248 -14.13 7.74 8.52
N LYS A 249 -14.62 7.51 7.28
CA LYS A 249 -15.37 8.51 6.51
C LYS A 249 -16.68 8.92 7.20
N PHE A 250 -17.44 7.96 7.72
CA PHE A 250 -18.70 8.20 8.43
C PHE A 250 -18.47 9.06 9.66
N VAL A 251 -17.54 8.69 10.54
CA VAL A 251 -17.24 9.45 11.77
C VAL A 251 -16.78 10.87 11.43
N LYS A 252 -15.88 11.04 10.44
CA LYS A 252 -15.40 12.36 10.01
C LYS A 252 -16.56 13.23 9.51
N LYS A 253 -17.45 12.67 8.67
CA LYS A 253 -18.60 13.40 8.11
C LYS A 253 -19.55 13.84 9.23
N THR A 254 -19.97 12.91 10.10
CA THR A 254 -20.87 13.17 11.23
C THR A 254 -20.29 14.22 12.18
N LEU A 255 -18.99 14.14 12.47
CA LEU A 255 -18.32 15.13 13.31
C LEU A 255 -18.39 16.54 12.71
N ILE A 256 -18.09 16.69 11.41
CA ILE A 256 -18.15 17.98 10.73
C ILE A 256 -19.60 18.51 10.69
N GLU A 257 -20.57 17.68 10.37
CA GLU A 257 -21.99 18.06 10.33
C GLU A 257 -22.46 18.56 11.69
N SER A 258 -22.16 17.82 12.79
CA SER A 258 -22.53 18.21 14.16
C SER A 258 -21.95 19.58 14.57
N PHE A 259 -20.76 19.92 14.10
CA PHE A 259 -20.13 21.21 14.39
C PHE A 259 -20.55 22.35 13.45
N THR A 260 -21.27 22.03 12.37
CA THR A 260 -21.71 23.05 11.38
C THR A 260 -23.23 23.29 11.39
N GLU A 261 -23.97 22.61 12.26
CA GLU A 261 -25.43 22.62 12.32
C GLU A 261 -26.04 24.01 12.58
N ASN A 262 -25.47 24.76 13.52
CA ASN A 262 -25.96 26.08 13.92
C ASN A 262 -24.83 27.05 14.28
N ILE A 263 -25.18 28.32 14.55
CA ILE A 263 -24.19 29.36 14.86
C ILE A 263 -23.38 29.01 16.13
N GLY A 264 -24.04 28.48 17.16
CA GLY A 264 -23.36 28.11 18.42
C GLY A 264 -22.34 26.99 18.21
N THR A 265 -22.70 25.92 17.43
CA THR A 265 -21.79 24.83 17.10
C THR A 265 -20.63 25.28 16.20
N LYS A 266 -20.88 26.23 15.27
CA LYS A 266 -19.81 26.86 14.46
C LYS A 266 -18.80 27.62 15.30
N ILE A 267 -19.24 28.36 16.33
CA ILE A 267 -18.34 29.01 17.27
C ILE A 267 -17.54 27.99 18.07
N SER A 268 -18.20 26.93 18.57
CA SER A 268 -17.55 25.81 19.26
C SER A 268 -16.51 25.11 18.36
N TYR A 269 -16.80 24.99 17.04
CA TYR A 269 -15.83 24.45 16.07
C TYR A 269 -14.55 25.28 15.99
N LEU A 270 -14.66 26.62 16.01
CA LEU A 270 -13.49 27.49 15.96
C LEU A 270 -12.55 27.26 17.16
N ILE A 271 -13.13 27.07 18.36
CA ILE A 271 -12.39 26.73 19.58
C ILE A 271 -11.80 25.33 19.49
N ALA A 272 -12.58 24.34 19.06
CA ALA A 272 -12.20 22.94 18.98
C ALA A 272 -11.43 22.56 17.68
N LYS A 273 -11.13 23.52 16.80
CA LYS A 273 -10.53 23.27 15.47
C LYS A 273 -9.24 22.44 15.53
N LYS A 274 -8.35 22.73 16.49
CA LYS A 274 -7.09 21.98 16.64
C LYS A 274 -7.32 20.51 17.02
N PRO A 275 -8.05 20.16 18.09
CA PRO A 275 -8.32 18.76 18.43
C PRO A 275 -9.13 18.02 17.37
N ILE A 276 -10.10 18.67 16.70
CA ILE A 276 -10.86 18.05 15.59
C ILE A 276 -9.94 17.74 14.40
N LYS A 277 -9.05 18.66 14.04
CA LYS A 277 -8.06 18.41 12.98
C LYS A 277 -7.10 17.27 13.34
N SER A 278 -6.67 17.20 14.62
CA SER A 278 -5.83 16.12 15.12
C SER A 278 -6.55 14.76 15.04
N LEU A 279 -7.81 14.70 15.47
CA LEU A 279 -8.64 13.50 15.37
C LEU A 279 -8.85 13.08 13.91
N SER A 280 -9.22 14.02 13.04
CA SER A 280 -9.38 13.76 11.61
C SER A 280 -8.09 13.21 10.99
N LYS A 281 -6.93 13.75 11.37
CA LYS A 281 -5.62 13.27 10.89
C LYS A 281 -5.30 11.87 11.43
N ALA A 282 -5.61 11.60 12.71
CA ALA A 282 -5.39 10.29 13.31
C ALA A 282 -6.25 9.19 12.66
N MET A 283 -7.43 9.52 12.15
CA MET A 283 -8.34 8.61 11.46
C MET A 283 -8.13 8.57 9.94
N ASP A 284 -7.25 9.41 9.40
CA ASP A 284 -7.04 9.53 7.95
C ASP A 284 -6.05 8.48 7.47
N TYR A 285 -6.58 7.36 6.96
CA TYR A 285 -5.78 6.31 6.34
C TYR A 285 -4.94 6.80 5.15
N LYS A 286 -5.34 7.87 4.47
CA LYS A 286 -4.57 8.50 3.39
C LYS A 286 -3.21 9.02 3.85
N SER A 287 -3.05 9.32 5.13
CA SER A 287 -1.78 9.79 5.71
C SER A 287 -0.68 8.71 5.74
N TYR A 288 -1.00 7.46 5.40
CA TYR A 288 -0.05 6.34 5.44
C TYR A 288 0.48 5.93 4.05
N GLY A 289 0.06 6.63 2.99
CA GLY A 289 0.53 6.36 1.62
C GLY A 289 -0.18 5.19 0.96
N GLY A 290 0.56 4.47 0.09
CA GLY A 290 0.07 3.29 -0.61
C GLY A 290 0.28 1.99 0.15
N ALA A 291 -0.36 0.91 -0.31
CA ALA A 291 -0.10 -0.44 0.16
C ALA A 291 1.06 -1.07 -0.63
N LEU A 292 1.93 -1.79 0.07
CA LEU A 292 3.13 -2.39 -0.52
C LEU A 292 2.88 -3.84 -0.93
N PHE A 293 3.28 -4.23 -2.13
CA PHE A 293 3.38 -5.65 -2.48
C PHE A 293 4.66 -6.23 -1.88
N LEU A 294 4.52 -7.04 -0.84
CA LEU A 294 5.62 -7.75 -0.22
C LEU A 294 5.73 -9.16 -0.82
N GLY A 295 6.94 -9.70 -0.89
CA GLY A 295 7.18 -11.02 -1.49
C GLY A 295 7.49 -11.02 -3.00
N VAL A 296 7.59 -9.84 -3.64
CA VAL A 296 8.05 -9.67 -5.02
C VAL A 296 9.52 -9.23 -5.06
N LYS A 297 10.22 -9.55 -6.17
CA LYS A 297 11.66 -9.32 -6.29
C LYS A 297 12.09 -7.86 -6.31
N LYS A 298 11.18 -6.94 -6.65
CA LYS A 298 11.40 -5.49 -6.69
C LYS A 298 10.23 -4.77 -6.05
N PRO A 299 10.44 -3.59 -5.47
CA PRO A 299 9.40 -2.81 -4.82
C PRO A 299 8.25 -2.42 -5.76
N VAL A 300 7.02 -2.75 -5.38
CA VAL A 300 5.80 -2.32 -6.07
C VAL A 300 4.84 -1.75 -5.04
N VAL A 301 4.27 -0.59 -5.32
CA VAL A 301 3.36 0.13 -4.42
C VAL A 301 2.01 0.34 -5.11
N LYS A 302 0.96 -0.06 -4.45
CA LYS A 302 -0.42 0.20 -4.85
C LYS A 302 -0.90 1.48 -4.18
N ALA A 303 -1.07 2.57 -4.93
CA ALA A 303 -1.81 3.73 -4.47
C ALA A 303 -3.33 3.45 -4.54
N HIS A 304 -4.13 4.13 -3.74
CA HIS A 304 -5.59 3.95 -3.76
C HIS A 304 -6.18 4.48 -5.07
N GLY A 305 -7.21 3.82 -5.63
CA GLY A 305 -7.85 4.26 -6.89
C GLY A 305 -8.30 5.72 -6.85
N SER A 306 -8.88 6.18 -5.74
CA SER A 306 -9.31 7.56 -5.52
C SER A 306 -8.21 8.49 -4.96
N SER A 307 -6.93 8.19 -5.20
CA SER A 307 -5.80 9.03 -4.74
C SER A 307 -5.91 10.44 -5.30
N ASP A 308 -5.73 11.42 -4.43
CA ASP A 308 -5.49 12.82 -4.78
C ASP A 308 -3.99 13.14 -4.80
N GLU A 309 -3.63 14.36 -5.15
CA GLU A 309 -2.23 14.78 -5.24
C GLU A 309 -1.46 14.67 -3.91
N ILE A 310 -2.17 14.81 -2.77
CA ILE A 310 -1.56 14.69 -1.44
C ILE A 310 -1.19 13.24 -1.16
N LEU A 311 -2.09 12.31 -1.50
CA LEU A 311 -1.82 10.89 -1.31
C LEU A 311 -0.70 10.38 -2.24
N PHE A 312 -0.63 10.86 -3.48
CA PHE A 312 0.50 10.53 -4.37
C PHE A 312 1.83 11.09 -3.84
N GLU A 313 1.86 12.32 -3.33
CA GLU A 313 3.04 12.90 -2.68
C GLU A 313 3.52 12.01 -1.51
N PHE A 314 2.62 11.60 -0.61
CA PHE A 314 2.94 10.69 0.49
C PHE A 314 3.40 9.31 -0.01
N THR A 315 2.75 8.76 -1.02
CA THR A 315 3.10 7.45 -1.58
C THR A 315 4.50 7.46 -2.20
N ILE A 316 4.87 8.53 -2.90
CA ILE A 316 6.21 8.70 -3.49
C ILE A 316 7.28 8.75 -2.39
N LYS A 317 7.06 9.52 -1.32
CA LYS A 317 7.98 9.58 -0.17
C LYS A 317 8.09 8.24 0.55
N GLN A 318 6.98 7.53 0.73
CA GLN A 318 6.95 6.20 1.30
C GLN A 318 7.74 5.20 0.45
N ALA A 319 7.58 5.27 -0.88
CA ALA A 319 8.29 4.42 -1.82
C ALA A 319 9.80 4.64 -1.77
N GLU A 320 10.25 5.90 -1.72
CA GLU A 320 11.66 6.23 -1.54
C GLU A 320 12.21 5.64 -0.24
N GLN A 321 11.50 5.83 0.87
CA GLN A 321 11.92 5.31 2.16
C GLN A 321 11.94 3.78 2.19
N PHE A 322 10.98 3.12 1.53
CA PHE A 322 10.93 1.67 1.44
C PHE A 322 12.13 1.10 0.69
N VAL A 323 12.56 1.74 -0.41
CA VAL A 323 13.79 1.35 -1.13
C VAL A 323 15.02 1.60 -0.27
N LYS A 324 15.16 2.79 0.35
CA LYS A 324 16.29 3.12 1.23
C LYS A 324 16.45 2.14 2.38
N ASN A 325 15.36 1.63 2.93
CA ASN A 325 15.36 0.65 4.03
C ASN A 325 15.69 -0.78 3.59
N ARG A 326 15.84 -1.05 2.28
CA ARG A 326 16.21 -2.34 1.71
C ARG A 326 15.33 -3.51 2.19
N ALA A 327 14.05 -3.25 2.45
CA ALA A 327 13.14 -4.25 3.01
C ALA A 327 12.97 -5.48 2.08
N VAL A 328 12.97 -5.28 0.74
CA VAL A 328 12.92 -6.38 -0.23
C VAL A 328 14.17 -7.26 -0.16
N ASP A 329 15.36 -6.65 -0.02
CA ASP A 329 16.62 -7.41 0.08
C ASP A 329 16.64 -8.26 1.36
N LYS A 330 16.18 -7.68 2.48
CA LYS A 330 16.06 -8.41 3.74
C LYS A 330 15.06 -9.57 3.67
N MET A 331 13.99 -9.41 2.91
CA MET A 331 13.07 -10.53 2.63
C MET A 331 13.74 -11.63 1.81
N LYS A 332 14.49 -11.27 0.75
CA LYS A 332 15.26 -12.26 -0.03
C LYS A 332 16.22 -13.04 0.86
N GLU A 333 17.04 -12.34 1.66
CA GLU A 333 17.98 -12.98 2.58
C GLU A 333 17.29 -13.96 3.55
N ALA A 334 16.13 -13.60 4.10
CA ALA A 334 15.41 -14.43 5.06
C ALA A 334 14.77 -15.68 4.43
N PHE A 335 14.13 -15.52 3.26
CA PHE A 335 13.42 -16.63 2.62
C PHE A 335 14.35 -17.56 1.83
N GLU A 336 15.45 -17.06 1.26
CA GLU A 336 16.43 -17.88 0.55
C GLU A 336 17.26 -18.77 1.49
N ARG A 337 17.44 -18.40 2.76
CA ARG A 337 18.09 -19.24 3.78
C ARG A 337 17.21 -20.39 4.26
N SER A 338 15.91 -20.32 4.04
CA SER A 338 14.93 -21.33 4.48
C SER A 338 14.64 -22.38 3.40
N VAL A 339 15.31 -22.32 2.24
CA VAL A 339 15.23 -23.26 1.11
C VAL A 339 16.52 -24.03 0.98
#